data_ee12f1aa21579c2bfaa51c160a78f981
#
_entry.id   ee12f1aa21579c2bfaa51c160a78f981
#
_cell.length_a   1.000
_cell.length_b   1.000
_cell.length_c   1.000
_cell.angle_alpha   90.00
_cell.angle_beta   90.00
_cell.angle_gamma   90.00
#
_symmetry.space_group_name_H-M   'P 1'
#
loop_
_entity.id
_entity.type
_entity.pdbx_description
1 polymer ?
#
loop_
_entity_poly.entity_id
_entity_poly.type
_entity_poly.pdbx_seq_one_letter_code
_entity_poly.pdbx_strand_id
1 'polypeptide(L)'
;MQGEARDTAPGSAEAGSPQHRLGHVALRVQNMERAKAFYAALGLRLTWEAADWCYLQWPSSGEGIALLSPDYTAAGPHFAFHFSERAEVDTVRDQLVAGGHSCGPVHD
;
A
#
# COMPACT_ATOMS: atom_id res chain seq x y z
N MET A 1 -4.63 -18.81 -2.09
CA MET A 1 -3.90 -18.86 -2.32
C MET A 1 -3.19 -18.91 -2.64
N GLN A 2 -3.54 -18.61 -2.28
CA GLN A 2 -2.69 -18.56 -2.46
C GLN A 2 -1.96 -18.74 -2.66
N GLY A 3 -2.27 -18.65 -2.39
CA GLY A 3 -1.27 -18.63 -2.42
C GLY A 3 -0.65 -18.89 -2.50
N GLU A 4 -0.59 -18.85 -1.97
CA GLU A 4 0.30 -19.02 -2.00
C GLU A 4 1.07 -19.15 -2.36
N ALA A 5 0.71 -19.18 -2.18
CA ALA A 5 1.69 -19.21 -2.36
C ALA A 5 2.42 -19.11 -2.62
N ARG A 6 2.42 -18.90 -2.27
CA ARG A 6 3.48 -18.73 -2.32
C ARG A 6 4.15 -18.99 -2.19
N ASP A 7 4.11 -19.09 -1.73
CA ASP A 7 5.15 -19.18 -1.56
C ASP A 7 5.97 -19.26 -1.65
N THR A 8 5.73 -19.36 -1.38
CA THR A 8 6.78 -19.42 -1.36
C THR A 8 7.54 -19.40 -1.66
N ALA A 9 7.41 -19.36 -1.49
CA ALA A 9 8.30 -19.30 -1.63
C ALA A 9 9.02 -19.07 -1.88
N PRO A 10 9.11 -19.03 -1.82
CA PRO A 10 9.96 -18.68 -1.83
C PRO A 10 10.72 -18.25 -1.84
N GLY A 11 10.57 -17.97 -1.84
CA GLY A 11 11.29 -17.46 -1.61
C GLY A 11 11.63 -17.08 -1.49
N SER A 12 11.34 -17.38 -1.43
CA SER A 12 11.75 -16.92 -0.88
C SER A 12 12.26 -16.21 -0.56
N ALA A 13 11.48 -16.32 -0.33
CA ALA A 13 12.16 -15.08 0.02
C ALA A 13 13.66 -15.26 0.12
N GLU A 14 14.36 -14.43 -0.54
CA GLU A 14 15.81 -14.48 -0.49
C GLU A 14 16.30 -13.97 0.84
N ALA A 15 17.14 -14.69 1.51
CA ALA A 15 17.71 -14.26 2.76
C ALA A 15 18.46 -12.95 2.54
N GLY A 16 18.18 -11.95 3.35
CA GLY A 16 18.84 -10.66 3.29
C GLY A 16 18.26 -9.66 2.31
N SER A 17 17.30 -10.07 1.51
CA SER A 17 16.65 -9.15 0.59
C SER A 17 15.45 -8.50 1.24
N PRO A 18 15.23 -7.20 1.00
CA PRO A 18 14.01 -6.56 1.51
C PRO A 18 12.77 -7.22 0.95
N GLN A 19 11.75 -7.32 1.77
CA GLN A 19 10.47 -7.81 1.33
C GLN A 19 9.68 -6.65 0.73
N HIS A 20 9.52 -6.67 -0.59
CA HIS A 20 8.78 -5.62 -1.28
C HIS A 20 7.33 -6.06 -1.41
N ARG A 21 6.46 -5.36 -0.75
CA ARG A 21 5.04 -5.70 -0.75
C ARG A 21 4.23 -4.54 -1.24
N LEU A 22 3.16 -4.86 -1.96
CA LEU A 22 2.13 -3.87 -2.24
C LEU A 22 1.44 -3.57 -0.91
N GLY A 23 1.61 -2.35 -0.41
CA GLY A 23 1.10 -1.99 0.90
C GLY A 23 -0.33 -1.49 0.85
N HIS A 24 -0.65 -0.65 -0.12
CA HIS A 24 -2.02 -0.19 -0.27
C HIS A 24 -2.30 0.29 -1.69
N VAL A 25 -3.60 0.39 -1.97
CA VAL A 25 -4.12 0.98 -3.19
C VAL A 25 -5.03 2.13 -2.77
N ALA A 26 -4.95 3.26 -3.45
CA ALA A 26 -5.82 4.40 -3.19
C ALA A 26 -6.83 4.54 -4.32
N LEU A 27 -8.09 4.63 -3.97
CA LEU A 27 -9.20 4.72 -4.92
C LEU A 27 -10.05 5.96 -4.60
N ARG A 28 -10.46 6.66 -5.66
CA ARG A 28 -11.43 7.74 -5.47
C ARG A 28 -12.83 7.16 -5.51
N VAL A 29 -13.66 7.52 -4.55
CA VAL A 29 -15.01 6.96 -4.46
C VAL A 29 -16.03 8.10 -4.45
N GLN A 30 -17.20 7.82 -4.98
CA GLN A 30 -18.28 8.82 -5.03
C GLN A 30 -19.05 8.89 -3.73
N ASN A 31 -19.21 7.76 -3.05
CA ASN A 31 -19.96 7.70 -1.81
C ASN A 31 -19.12 6.99 -0.76
N MET A 32 -18.54 7.79 0.12
CA MET A 32 -17.60 7.28 1.12
C MET A 32 -18.23 6.25 2.04
N GLU A 33 -19.46 6.50 2.51
CA GLU A 33 -20.09 5.58 3.46
C GLU A 33 -20.40 4.24 2.83
N ARG A 34 -20.85 4.23 1.58
CA ARG A 34 -21.11 2.97 0.88
C ARG A 34 -19.81 2.22 0.62
N ALA A 35 -18.75 2.93 0.25
CA ALA A 35 -17.46 2.28 0.00
C ALA A 35 -16.90 1.68 1.28
N LYS A 36 -16.98 2.41 2.39
CA LYS A 36 -16.51 1.87 3.67
C LYS A 36 -17.27 0.60 4.04
N ALA A 37 -18.59 0.61 3.86
CA ALA A 37 -19.40 -0.56 4.17
C ALA A 37 -19.06 -1.75 3.28
N PHE A 38 -18.80 -1.49 2.00
CA PHE A 38 -18.43 -2.54 1.07
C PHE A 38 -17.12 -3.23 1.49
N TYR A 39 -16.11 -2.44 1.78
CA TYR A 39 -14.80 -3.01 2.14
C TYR A 39 -14.82 -3.63 3.54
N ALA A 40 -15.63 -3.09 4.45
CA ALA A 40 -15.83 -3.74 5.75
C ALA A 40 -16.45 -5.12 5.58
N ALA A 41 -17.37 -5.26 4.63
CA ALA A 41 -17.99 -6.56 4.35
C ALA A 41 -16.97 -7.57 3.82
N LEU A 42 -15.88 -7.11 3.22
CA LEU A 42 -14.80 -7.98 2.77
C LEU A 42 -13.80 -8.31 3.87
N GLY A 43 -13.99 -7.77 5.06
CA GLY A 43 -13.13 -8.08 6.20
C GLY A 43 -12.10 -7.04 6.54
N LEU A 44 -12.06 -5.91 5.82
CA LEU A 44 -11.15 -4.84 6.15
C LEU A 44 -11.67 -4.05 7.33
N ARG A 45 -10.76 -3.49 8.10
CA ARG A 45 -11.10 -2.64 9.24
C ARG A 45 -10.64 -1.22 8.99
N LEU A 46 -11.47 -0.27 9.39
CA LEU A 46 -11.13 1.14 9.33
C LEU A 46 -10.06 1.42 10.38
N THR A 47 -8.89 1.86 9.94
CA THR A 47 -7.76 2.16 10.83
C THR A 47 -7.41 3.63 10.90
N TRP A 48 -7.90 4.42 9.95
CA TRP A 48 -7.70 5.87 9.95
C TRP A 48 -8.85 6.52 9.23
N GLU A 49 -9.25 7.69 9.72
CA GLU A 49 -10.31 8.44 9.07
C GLU A 49 -10.05 9.93 9.22
N ALA A 50 -10.11 10.66 8.10
CA ALA A 50 -10.10 12.10 8.06
C ALA A 50 -11.37 12.54 7.33
N ALA A 51 -11.55 13.85 7.19
CA ALA A 51 -12.76 14.37 6.56
C ALA A 51 -12.90 13.98 5.10
N ASP A 52 -11.77 13.83 4.40
CA ASP A 52 -11.77 13.64 2.94
C ASP A 52 -11.09 12.36 2.49
N TRP A 53 -10.67 11.49 3.40
CA TRP A 53 -10.15 10.18 3.05
C TRP A 53 -10.13 9.28 4.26
N CYS A 54 -10.06 7.96 4.02
CA CYS A 54 -9.94 7.01 5.11
C CYS A 54 -9.07 5.83 4.64
N TYR A 55 -8.68 5.01 5.60
CA TYR A 55 -7.81 3.88 5.35
C TYR A 55 -8.38 2.64 6.02
N LEU A 56 -8.51 1.56 5.25
CA LEU A 56 -8.98 0.28 5.76
C LEU A 56 -7.92 -0.77 5.48
N GLN A 57 -7.74 -1.69 6.42
CA GLN A 57 -6.70 -2.71 6.32
C GLN A 57 -7.25 -4.08 6.69
N TRP A 58 -6.70 -5.11 6.05
CA TRP A 58 -6.89 -6.46 6.55
C TRP A 58 -6.03 -6.63 7.80
N PRO A 59 -6.62 -7.06 8.91
CA PRO A 59 -5.88 -7.13 10.17
C PRO A 59 -4.69 -8.09 10.12
N SER A 60 -4.81 -9.18 9.37
CA SER A 60 -3.76 -10.21 9.37
C SER A 60 -2.55 -9.83 8.54
N SER A 61 -2.74 -9.15 7.42
CA SER A 61 -1.64 -8.87 6.50
C SER A 61 -1.20 -7.41 6.53
N GLY A 62 -2.07 -6.51 6.96
CA GLY A 62 -1.75 -5.09 7.00
C GLY A 62 -1.88 -4.37 5.68
N GLU A 63 -2.17 -5.08 4.61
CA GLU A 63 -2.41 -4.45 3.32
C GLU A 63 -3.72 -3.69 3.37
N GLY A 64 -3.80 -2.60 2.64
CA GLY A 64 -4.95 -1.74 2.80
C GLY A 64 -5.42 -1.04 1.56
N ILE A 65 -6.53 -0.37 1.74
CA ILE A 65 -7.16 0.44 0.70
C ILE A 65 -7.43 1.80 1.29
N ALA A 66 -6.94 2.83 0.62
CA ALA A 66 -7.26 4.21 0.97
C ALA A 66 -8.42 4.65 0.08
N LEU A 67 -9.45 5.21 0.69
CA LEU A 67 -10.61 5.73 -0.03
C LEU A 67 -10.54 7.25 -0.01
N LEU A 68 -10.53 7.83 -1.19
CA LEU A 68 -10.42 9.28 -1.36
C LEU A 68 -11.78 9.83 -1.74
N SER A 69 -12.22 10.89 -1.06
CA SER A 69 -13.49 11.53 -1.41
C SER A 69 -13.36 12.23 -2.76
N PRO A 70 -14.49 12.59 -3.38
CA PRO A 70 -14.42 13.35 -4.64
C PRO A 70 -13.64 14.66 -4.51
N ASP A 71 -13.60 15.24 -3.31
CA ASP A 71 -12.96 16.53 -3.06
C ASP A 71 -11.49 16.41 -2.66
N TYR A 72 -10.99 15.21 -2.48
CA TYR A 72 -9.61 15.04 -2.04
C TYR A 72 -8.66 15.46 -3.15
N THR A 73 -7.76 16.40 -2.85
CA THR A 73 -6.88 16.97 -3.88
C THR A 73 -5.39 16.70 -3.64
N ALA A 74 -5.03 16.19 -2.46
CA ALA A 74 -3.61 15.99 -2.15
C ALA A 74 -2.96 14.90 -3.00
N ALA A 75 -3.75 13.92 -3.45
CA ALA A 75 -3.25 12.86 -4.31
C ALA A 75 -4.40 12.27 -5.10
N GLY A 76 -4.08 11.65 -6.24
CA GLY A 76 -5.06 10.90 -7.01
C GLY A 76 -4.98 9.41 -6.66
N PRO A 77 -5.73 8.60 -7.41
CA PRO A 77 -5.61 7.14 -7.25
C PRO A 77 -4.18 6.69 -7.49
N HIS A 78 -3.73 5.77 -6.64
CA HIS A 78 -2.35 5.28 -6.71
C HIS A 78 -2.24 3.98 -5.95
N PHE A 79 -1.07 3.35 -6.05
CA PHE A 79 -0.72 2.25 -5.17
C PHE A 79 0.66 2.54 -4.59
N ALA A 80 0.99 1.82 -3.51
CA ALA A 80 2.26 2.03 -2.83
C ALA A 80 2.83 0.72 -2.36
N PHE A 81 4.15 0.60 -2.45
CA PHE A 81 4.88 -0.49 -1.85
C PHE A 81 5.31 -0.07 -0.45
N HIS A 82 5.23 -1.00 0.48
CA HIS A 82 5.61 -0.73 1.86
C HIS A 82 6.86 -1.51 2.22
N PHE A 83 7.69 -0.89 3.04
CA PHE A 83 8.91 -1.51 3.55
C PHE A 83 8.87 -1.45 5.07
N SER A 84 9.54 -2.40 5.72
CA SER A 84 9.52 -2.46 7.17
C SER A 84 10.38 -1.38 7.82
N GLU A 85 11.36 -0.84 7.09
CA GLU A 85 12.24 0.18 7.64
C GLU A 85 12.43 1.32 6.66
N ARG A 86 12.54 2.52 7.22
CA ARG A 86 12.72 3.70 6.40
C ARG A 86 13.98 3.61 5.53
N ALA A 87 15.06 3.05 6.09
CA ALA A 87 16.30 2.93 5.33
C ALA A 87 16.14 2.09 4.06
N GLU A 88 15.19 1.18 4.03
CA GLU A 88 14.95 0.37 2.84
C GLU A 88 14.42 1.20 1.68
N VAL A 89 13.65 2.24 1.98
CA VAL A 89 13.16 3.14 0.95
C VAL A 89 14.32 3.81 0.23
N ASP A 90 15.28 4.32 0.99
CA ASP A 90 16.45 4.95 0.41
C ASP A 90 17.27 3.95 -0.41
N THR A 91 17.46 2.75 0.13
CA THR A 91 18.22 1.71 -0.55
C THR A 91 17.59 1.33 -1.89
N VAL A 92 16.28 1.12 -1.90
CA VAL A 92 15.58 0.74 -3.12
C VAL A 92 15.62 1.87 -4.13
N ARG A 93 15.42 3.10 -3.68
CA ARG A 93 15.51 4.25 -4.57
C ARG A 93 16.88 4.33 -5.22
N ASP A 94 17.93 4.16 -4.43
CA ASP A 94 19.30 4.23 -4.95
C ASP A 94 19.56 3.12 -5.97
N GLN A 95 19.05 1.93 -5.69
CA GLN A 95 19.18 0.81 -6.63
C GLN A 95 18.46 1.09 -7.94
N LEU A 96 17.27 1.67 -7.86
CA LEU A 96 16.49 1.98 -9.05
C LEU A 96 17.20 3.05 -9.89
N VAL A 97 17.72 4.09 -9.24
CA VAL A 97 18.44 5.15 -9.94
C VAL A 97 19.69 4.58 -10.59
N ALA A 98 20.45 3.75 -9.87
CA ALA A 98 21.65 3.12 -10.41
C ALA A 98 21.33 2.23 -11.61
N GLY A 99 20.15 1.65 -11.65
CA GLY A 99 19.70 0.83 -12.77
C GLY A 99 19.12 1.61 -13.93
N GLY A 100 19.15 2.95 -13.87
CA GLY A 100 18.67 3.79 -14.95
C GLY A 100 17.23 4.22 -14.86
N HIS A 101 16.56 3.97 -13.73
CA HIS A 101 15.17 4.35 -13.56
C HIS A 101 15.05 5.74 -12.95
N SER A 102 13.99 6.44 -13.30
CA SER A 102 13.73 7.77 -12.78
C SER A 102 12.94 7.66 -11.48
N CYS A 103 13.42 8.32 -10.43
CA CYS A 103 12.75 8.35 -9.14
C CYS A 103 12.78 9.76 -8.59
N GLY A 104 11.67 10.16 -7.99
CA GLY A 104 11.63 11.42 -7.28
C GLY A 104 12.38 11.34 -5.96
N PRO A 105 12.48 12.47 -5.24
CA PRO A 105 13.15 12.47 -3.95
C PRO A 105 12.35 11.70 -2.90
N VAL A 106 13.05 11.23 -1.87
CA VAL A 106 12.39 10.59 -0.74
C VAL A 106 11.79 11.67 0.16
N HIS A 107 10.57 11.43 0.61
CA HIS A 107 9.85 12.34 1.51
C HIS A 107 9.61 11.69 2.86
N ASP A 108 9.48 12.52 3.86
CA ASP A 108 9.10 12.07 5.20
C ASP A 108 7.59 11.99 5.38
#